data_286f9b340178584dc06f0ec4359f9408
#
_entry.id   286f9b340178584dc06f0ec4359f9408
#
_cell.length_a   1.000
_cell.length_b   1.000
_cell.length_c   1.000
_cell.angle_alpha   90.00
_cell.angle_beta   90.00
_cell.angle_gamma   90.00
#
_symmetry.space_group_name_H-M   'P 1'
#
loop_
_entity.id
_entity.type
_entity.pdbx_description
1 polymer ?
#
loop_
_entity_poly.entity_id
_entity_poly.type
_entity_poly.pdbx_seq_one_letter_code
_entity_poly.pdbx_strand_id
1 'polypeptide(L)'
;LSYISNFLNTMRQVQDFVASLPCDNVGVHLDTYSMNMEDNDIPGSYRYCAKNLEYVHFSDTARLYPGGGNVDFKTHMRCLKEIGYQGYITTECVPLPTAYDCADLGLKYMKAMEQIVDIERGASRFA
;
A
#
# COMPACT_ATOMS: atom_id res chain seq x y z
N LEU A 1 -8.57 -9.70 4.79
CA LEU A 1 -9.03 -9.34 6.14
C LEU A 1 -9.74 -10.51 6.79
N SER A 2 -9.23 -10.99 7.92
CA SER A 2 -9.70 -12.20 8.61
C SER A 2 -11.17 -12.13 9.06
N TYR A 3 -11.70 -10.95 9.29
CA TYR A 3 -13.12 -10.76 9.63
C TYR A 3 -14.06 -10.71 8.40
N ILE A 4 -13.52 -10.68 7.19
CA ILE A 4 -14.30 -10.69 5.94
C ILE A 4 -14.12 -12.03 5.22
N SER A 5 -12.90 -12.57 5.25
CA SER A 5 -12.51 -13.77 4.52
C SER A 5 -11.64 -14.66 5.39
N ASN A 6 -11.80 -15.96 5.23
CA ASN A 6 -10.93 -16.98 5.83
C ASN A 6 -10.01 -17.66 4.79
N PHE A 7 -9.85 -17.06 3.62
CA PHE A 7 -9.06 -17.65 2.53
C PHE A 7 -7.69 -16.97 2.38
N LEU A 8 -7.64 -15.73 1.92
CA LEU A 8 -6.41 -14.98 1.71
C LEU A 8 -6.46 -13.70 2.56
N ASN A 9 -5.58 -13.56 3.53
CA ASN A 9 -5.58 -12.43 4.45
C ASN A 9 -4.27 -11.64 4.44
N THR A 10 -3.11 -12.31 4.34
CA THR A 10 -1.81 -11.66 4.29
C THR A 10 -1.30 -11.55 2.85
N MET A 11 -0.42 -10.58 2.61
CA MET A 11 0.19 -10.42 1.29
C MET A 11 1.01 -11.64 0.86
N ARG A 12 1.63 -12.34 1.81
CA ARG A 12 2.33 -13.59 1.53
C ARG A 12 1.39 -14.67 1.00
N GLN A 13 0.22 -14.85 1.63
CA GLN A 13 -0.79 -15.83 1.15
C GLN A 13 -1.29 -15.47 -0.25
N VAL A 14 -1.53 -14.17 -0.51
CA VAL A 14 -1.96 -13.69 -1.83
C VAL A 14 -0.90 -13.98 -2.89
N GLN A 15 0.37 -13.66 -2.61
CA GLN A 15 1.48 -13.91 -3.52
C GLN A 15 1.67 -15.40 -3.81
N ASP A 16 1.61 -16.26 -2.77
CA ASP A 16 1.74 -17.70 -2.93
C ASP A 16 0.60 -18.27 -3.80
N PHE A 17 -0.62 -17.76 -3.58
CA PHE A 17 -1.77 -18.16 -4.40
C PHE A 17 -1.58 -17.74 -5.85
N VAL A 18 -1.23 -16.47 -6.12
CA VAL A 18 -0.99 -15.98 -7.50
C VAL A 18 0.11 -16.79 -8.17
N ALA A 19 1.20 -17.07 -7.47
CA ALA A 19 2.33 -17.86 -8.01
C ALA A 19 1.95 -19.33 -8.31
N SER A 20 0.90 -19.86 -7.70
CA SER A 20 0.43 -21.22 -7.94
C SER A 20 -0.49 -21.36 -9.16
N LEU A 21 -0.96 -20.24 -9.71
CA LEU A 21 -1.89 -20.27 -10.85
C LEU A 21 -1.17 -20.67 -12.15
N PRO A 22 -1.82 -21.45 -13.02
CA PRO A 22 -1.26 -21.87 -14.31
C PRO A 22 -1.41 -20.80 -15.41
N CYS A 23 -1.41 -19.52 -15.04
CA CYS A 23 -1.57 -18.38 -15.94
C CYS A 23 -0.76 -17.20 -15.45
N ASP A 24 -0.48 -16.24 -16.34
CA ASP A 24 0.37 -15.06 -16.10
C ASP A 24 -0.40 -13.72 -16.15
N ASN A 25 -1.71 -13.79 -16.31
CA ASN A 25 -2.58 -12.61 -16.39
C ASN A 25 -3.31 -12.27 -15.08
N VAL A 26 -2.79 -12.76 -13.95
CA VAL A 26 -3.28 -12.46 -12.61
C VAL A 26 -2.14 -11.87 -11.79
N GLY A 27 -2.37 -10.68 -11.24
CA GLY A 27 -1.42 -9.99 -10.38
C GLY A 27 -1.89 -9.84 -8.95
N VAL A 28 -1.03 -9.25 -8.14
CA VAL A 28 -1.31 -8.93 -6.74
C VAL A 28 -1.86 -7.53 -6.64
N HIS A 29 -2.97 -7.38 -5.96
CA HIS A 29 -3.49 -6.10 -5.48
C HIS A 29 -3.20 -5.96 -3.98
N LEU A 30 -2.60 -4.86 -3.59
CA LEU A 30 -2.23 -4.56 -2.22
C LEU A 30 -3.13 -3.44 -1.68
N ASP A 31 -3.54 -3.56 -0.42
CA ASP A 31 -4.33 -2.55 0.29
C ASP A 31 -3.70 -2.28 1.66
N THR A 32 -3.35 -1.01 1.93
CA THR A 32 -2.60 -0.65 3.14
C THR A 32 -3.39 -0.82 4.43
N TYR A 33 -4.72 -0.64 4.41
CA TYR A 33 -5.57 -0.91 5.56
C TYR A 33 -5.55 -2.39 5.93
N SER A 34 -5.64 -3.27 4.92
CA SER A 34 -5.58 -4.71 5.11
C SER A 34 -4.21 -5.14 5.63
N MET A 35 -3.12 -4.64 5.03
CA MET A 35 -1.77 -4.94 5.48
C MET A 35 -1.51 -4.49 6.91
N ASN A 36 -2.00 -3.31 7.29
CA ASN A 36 -1.82 -2.78 8.65
C ASN A 36 -2.44 -3.68 9.74
N MET A 37 -3.43 -4.49 9.38
CA MET A 37 -4.08 -5.42 10.32
C MET A 37 -3.54 -6.84 10.27
N GLU A 38 -3.10 -7.31 9.11
CA GLU A 38 -2.84 -8.72 8.86
C GLU A 38 -1.35 -9.04 8.65
N ASP A 39 -0.53 -8.08 8.20
CA ASP A 39 0.88 -8.30 7.90
C ASP A 39 1.78 -7.83 9.05
N ASN A 40 2.66 -8.72 9.54
CA ASN A 40 3.59 -8.41 10.63
C ASN A 40 4.91 -7.76 10.16
N ASP A 41 5.23 -7.84 8.87
CA ASP A 41 6.43 -7.29 8.25
C ASP A 41 6.07 -6.59 6.94
N ILE A 42 5.71 -5.33 7.03
CA ILE A 42 5.30 -4.52 5.87
C ILE A 42 6.40 -4.46 4.79
N PRO A 43 7.66 -4.11 5.09
CA PRO A 43 8.71 -4.11 4.07
C PRO A 43 8.97 -5.49 3.46
N GLY A 44 8.92 -6.55 4.24
CA GLY A 44 9.04 -7.93 3.75
C GLY A 44 7.92 -8.32 2.81
N SER A 45 6.68 -7.93 3.11
CA SER A 45 5.50 -8.15 2.25
C SER A 45 5.65 -7.49 0.89
N TYR A 46 6.10 -6.22 0.85
CA TYR A 46 6.38 -5.53 -0.42
C TYR A 46 7.44 -6.26 -1.25
N ARG A 47 8.57 -6.61 -0.65
CA ARG A 47 9.64 -7.35 -1.36
C ARG A 47 9.15 -8.69 -1.87
N TYR A 48 8.33 -9.39 -1.10
CA TYR A 48 7.79 -10.70 -1.46
C TYR A 48 6.84 -10.64 -2.66
N CYS A 49 6.00 -9.59 -2.72
CA CYS A 49 5.03 -9.40 -3.80
C CYS A 49 5.58 -8.64 -5.02
N ALA A 50 6.78 -8.07 -4.94
CA ALA A 50 7.31 -7.11 -5.90
C ALA A 50 7.16 -7.52 -7.37
N LYS A 51 7.39 -8.81 -7.68
CA LYS A 51 7.34 -9.33 -9.06
C LYS A 51 5.94 -9.29 -9.66
N ASN A 52 4.90 -9.50 -8.85
CA ASN A 52 3.52 -9.65 -9.29
C ASN A 52 2.60 -8.53 -8.80
N LEU A 53 3.17 -7.47 -8.20
CA LEU A 53 2.40 -6.33 -7.70
C LEU A 53 1.95 -5.45 -8.86
N GLU A 54 0.64 -5.43 -9.12
CA GLU A 54 0.03 -4.72 -10.24
C GLU A 54 -0.75 -3.47 -9.82
N TYR A 55 -1.30 -3.47 -8.60
CA TYR A 55 -2.17 -2.40 -8.15
C TYR A 55 -2.10 -2.16 -6.65
N VAL A 56 -2.26 -0.90 -6.23
CA VAL A 56 -2.15 -0.52 -4.81
C VAL A 56 -3.29 0.40 -4.40
N HIS A 57 -3.97 0.02 -3.33
CA HIS A 57 -4.88 0.90 -2.60
C HIS A 57 -4.21 1.48 -1.35
N PHE A 58 -4.25 2.79 -1.21
CA PHE A 58 -3.93 3.48 0.01
C PHE A 58 -5.20 3.83 0.77
N SER A 59 -5.33 3.28 1.95
CA SER A 59 -6.46 3.45 2.87
C SER A 59 -5.94 3.45 4.29
N ASP A 60 -6.38 4.40 5.09
CA ASP A 60 -5.93 4.55 6.48
C ASP A 60 -6.78 3.69 7.44
N THR A 61 -6.46 3.72 8.73
CA THR A 61 -7.26 3.06 9.76
C THR A 61 -8.71 3.51 9.69
N ALA A 62 -9.63 2.58 10.00
CA ALA A 62 -11.07 2.76 9.85
C ALA A 62 -11.53 3.11 8.42
N ARG A 63 -10.73 2.76 7.40
CA ARG A 63 -10.98 3.09 5.99
C ARG A 63 -11.07 4.60 5.73
N LEU A 64 -10.38 5.40 6.50
CA LEU A 64 -10.24 6.83 6.26
C LEU A 64 -9.31 7.10 5.06
N TYR A 65 -9.36 8.32 4.55
CA TYR A 65 -8.41 8.76 3.52
C TYR A 65 -6.96 8.76 4.07
N PRO A 66 -5.94 8.56 3.25
CA PRO A 66 -4.54 8.59 3.70
C PRO A 66 -4.19 9.88 4.45
N GLY A 67 -3.74 9.73 5.69
CA GLY A 67 -3.48 10.84 6.62
C GLY A 67 -4.62 11.16 7.57
N GLY A 68 -5.77 10.50 7.44
CA GLY A 68 -6.89 10.63 8.37
C GLY A 68 -6.79 9.72 9.61
N GLY A 69 -5.86 8.80 9.63
CA GLY A 69 -5.65 7.82 10.69
C GLY A 69 -4.20 7.70 11.12
N ASN A 70 -3.71 6.47 11.33
CA ASN A 70 -2.37 6.22 11.88
C ASN A 70 -1.54 5.18 11.11
N VAL A 71 -1.89 4.84 9.87
CA VAL A 71 -1.05 4.01 9.00
C VAL A 71 0.26 4.74 8.67
N ASP A 72 1.38 4.05 8.76
CA ASP A 72 2.70 4.62 8.40
C ASP A 72 2.91 4.66 6.88
N PHE A 73 2.24 5.59 6.21
CA PHE A 73 2.35 5.77 4.76
C PHE A 73 3.76 6.12 4.28
N LYS A 74 4.59 6.69 5.14
CA LYS A 74 5.99 6.94 4.79
C LYS A 74 6.74 5.63 4.54
N THR A 75 6.53 4.63 5.39
CA THR A 75 7.09 3.29 5.19
C THR A 75 6.51 2.63 3.94
N HIS A 76 5.20 2.69 3.71
CA HIS A 76 4.58 2.15 2.49
C HIS A 76 5.15 2.81 1.21
N MET A 77 5.26 4.14 1.18
CA MET A 77 5.82 4.87 0.05
C MET A 77 7.29 4.53 -0.20
N ARG A 78 8.09 4.39 0.86
CA ARG A 78 9.49 3.97 0.77
C ARG A 78 9.58 2.58 0.16
N CYS A 79 8.78 1.62 0.62
CA CYS A 79 8.77 0.26 0.09
C CYS A 79 8.43 0.21 -1.40
N LEU A 80 7.42 0.95 -1.85
CA LEU A 80 7.06 1.03 -3.27
C LEU A 80 8.23 1.56 -4.11
N LYS A 81 8.91 2.60 -3.65
CA LYS A 81 10.09 3.15 -4.34
C LYS A 81 11.28 2.19 -4.32
N GLU A 82 11.47 1.43 -3.25
CA GLU A 82 12.55 0.44 -3.12
C GLU A 82 12.37 -0.73 -4.10
N ILE A 83 11.15 -1.21 -4.28
CA ILE A 83 10.85 -2.29 -5.25
C ILE A 83 10.71 -1.79 -6.68
N GLY A 84 10.80 -0.48 -6.92
CA GLY A 84 10.68 0.13 -8.25
C GLY A 84 9.26 0.09 -8.83
N TYR A 85 8.23 0.12 -7.99
CA TYR A 85 6.84 0.10 -8.45
C TYR A 85 6.52 1.29 -9.35
N GLN A 86 5.90 1.04 -10.50
CA GLN A 86 5.54 2.04 -11.51
C GLN A 86 4.04 2.10 -11.80
N GLY A 87 3.24 1.31 -11.08
CA GLY A 87 1.79 1.26 -11.26
C GLY A 87 1.06 2.40 -10.57
N TYR A 88 -0.25 2.30 -10.54
CA TYR A 88 -1.10 3.29 -9.90
C TYR A 88 -1.25 3.05 -8.40
N ILE A 89 -1.29 4.14 -7.64
CA ILE A 89 -1.72 4.18 -6.25
C ILE A 89 -3.05 4.93 -6.22
N THR A 90 -4.10 4.30 -5.74
CA THR A 90 -5.41 4.91 -5.59
C THR A 90 -5.87 4.92 -4.14
N THR A 91 -6.75 5.84 -3.81
CA THR A 91 -7.37 5.91 -2.50
C THR A 91 -8.68 5.13 -2.51
N GLU A 92 -8.83 4.18 -1.58
CA GLU A 92 -10.11 3.52 -1.28
C GLU A 92 -10.49 3.82 0.16
N CYS A 93 -11.45 4.72 0.38
CA CYS A 93 -11.82 5.16 1.72
C CYS A 93 -13.32 5.47 1.84
N VAL A 94 -13.81 5.49 3.09
CA VAL A 94 -15.15 6.03 3.37
C VAL A 94 -15.17 7.53 3.11
N PRO A 95 -16.26 8.09 2.55
CA PRO A 95 -16.33 9.49 2.13
C PRO A 95 -16.57 10.43 3.32
N LEU A 96 -15.66 10.46 4.28
CA LEU A 96 -15.73 11.28 5.49
C LEU A 96 -14.56 12.27 5.58
N PRO A 97 -14.77 13.58 5.85
CA PRO A 97 -16.10 14.22 6.03
C PRO A 97 -16.91 14.31 4.75
N THR A 98 -16.29 14.40 3.57
CA THR A 98 -16.93 14.34 2.25
C THR A 98 -16.05 13.60 1.25
N ALA A 99 -16.62 13.12 0.14
CA ALA A 99 -15.84 12.49 -0.93
C ALA A 99 -14.81 13.46 -1.53
N TYR A 100 -15.14 14.74 -1.64
CA TYR A 100 -14.23 15.77 -2.13
C TYR A 100 -13.03 15.97 -1.18
N ASP A 101 -13.29 16.10 0.13
CA ASP A 101 -12.23 16.25 1.13
C ASP A 101 -11.32 15.02 1.15
N CYS A 102 -11.88 13.82 1.04
CA CYS A 102 -11.09 12.59 0.98
C CYS A 102 -10.13 12.59 -0.23
N ALA A 103 -10.60 12.98 -1.39
CA ALA A 103 -9.79 13.05 -2.60
C ALA A 103 -8.70 14.14 -2.47
N ASP A 104 -9.05 15.33 -2.03
CA ASP A 104 -8.14 16.47 -1.92
C ASP A 104 -7.08 16.25 -0.82
N LEU A 105 -7.52 15.94 0.40
CA LEU A 105 -6.61 15.77 1.54
C LEU A 105 -5.74 14.52 1.39
N GLY A 106 -6.32 13.41 0.95
CA GLY A 106 -5.58 12.18 0.70
C GLY A 106 -4.50 12.35 -0.36
N LEU A 107 -4.82 13.01 -1.48
CA LEU A 107 -3.83 13.29 -2.53
C LEU A 107 -2.71 14.21 -2.04
N LYS A 108 -3.04 15.28 -1.31
CA LYS A 108 -2.05 16.20 -0.74
C LYS A 108 -1.12 15.47 0.23
N TYR A 109 -1.68 14.64 1.09
CA TYR A 109 -0.91 13.86 2.06
C TYR A 109 0.03 12.87 1.35
N MET A 110 -0.48 12.10 0.38
CA MET A 110 0.35 11.14 -0.37
C MET A 110 1.52 11.84 -1.09
N LYS A 111 1.28 12.99 -1.73
CA LYS A 111 2.34 13.80 -2.36
C LYS A 111 3.37 14.29 -1.35
N ALA A 112 2.94 14.71 -0.16
CA ALA A 112 3.86 15.12 0.90
C ALA A 112 4.73 13.94 1.38
N MET A 113 4.15 12.75 1.58
CA MET A 113 4.89 11.55 1.95
C MET A 113 5.89 11.14 0.87
N GLU A 114 5.51 11.23 -0.39
CA GLU A 114 6.41 10.97 -1.52
C GLU A 114 7.62 11.90 -1.50
N GLN A 115 7.40 13.21 -1.34
CA GLN A 115 8.48 14.21 -1.26
C GLN A 115 9.43 13.95 -0.09
N ILE A 116 8.89 13.62 1.09
CA ILE A 116 9.68 13.30 2.28
C ILE A 116 10.57 12.08 2.01
N VAL A 117 10.02 11.03 1.45
CA VAL A 117 10.78 9.81 1.12
C VAL A 117 11.86 10.09 0.08
N ASP A 118 11.58 10.92 -0.92
CA ASP A 118 12.58 11.32 -1.93
C ASP A 118 13.73 12.12 -1.32
N ILE A 119 13.44 13.04 -0.41
CA ILE A 119 14.46 13.80 0.33
C ILE A 119 15.32 12.86 1.18
N GLU A 120 14.72 11.95 1.94
CA GLU A 120 15.44 10.98 2.77
C GLU A 120 16.34 10.07 1.93
N ARG A 121 15.86 9.59 0.79
CA ARG A 121 16.64 8.75 -0.15
C ARG A 121 17.76 9.54 -0.82
N GLY A 122 17.54 10.81 -1.14
CA GLY A 122 18.54 11.72 -1.66
C GLY A 122 19.64 12.00 -0.63
N ALA A 123 19.27 12.29 0.61
CA ALA A 123 20.22 12.54 1.70
C ALA A 123 21.11 11.32 1.99
N SER A 124 20.56 10.09 1.92
CA SER A 124 21.33 8.87 2.17
C SER A 124 22.42 8.60 1.12
N ARG A 125 22.32 9.21 -0.09
CA ARG A 125 23.35 9.07 -1.15
C ARG A 125 24.61 9.90 -0.86
N PHE A 126 24.55 10.83 0.08
CA PHE A 126 25.67 11.69 0.46
C PHE A 126 26.24 11.38 1.84
N ALA A 127 25.65 10.39 2.51
CA ALA A 127 26.15 9.87 3.78
C ALA A 127 27.06 8.64 3.55
#